data_53df1bd5b1655b557197ff88f10e551b
#
_entry.id   53df1bd5b1655b557197ff88f10e551b
#
_cell.length_a   1.000
_cell.length_b   1.000
_cell.length_c   1.000
_cell.angle_alpha   90.00
_cell.angle_beta   90.00
_cell.angle_gamma   90.00
#
_symmetry.space_group_name_H-M   'P 1'
#
loop_
_entity.id
_entity.type
_entity.pdbx_description
1 polymer ?
#
loop_
_entity_poly.entity_id
_entity_poly.type
_entity_poly.pdbx_seq_one_letter_code
_entity_poly.pdbx_strand_id
1 'polypeptide(L)'
;MMNTSLKTIKNMVDDIGFINHNLISINDLSNKMILELFKLANCLQPWYKSRLEILSGKHMATLFFQPSTRTRLSFETAMTRLGGTTISETTPLISSSAAKEESLSDMIKVVSQYANIIVLRHPNSDEAKNAVTYSDCPVISGAFGHEEHPTQALLDLYTLWQTYGKIEGLKVCIATPDLIHARTGHSMAYALARLGAKVYLLSKKEYRTPNFVMENIRKINNNTEEIFDLSQKQFNEFIYNNADVVYLPGCSAPKGEDAEKFKQIMNDYFVQYETIEKANKEKNKIIYVTHTLPRRKGEMDLRIDKSSAELYFKAIAYSVAIRMALVLAIIGFE
;
A
#
# COMPACT_ATOMS: atom_id res chain seq x y z
N MET A 1 -25.44 15.68 2.86
CA MET A 1 -24.72 14.91 1.82
C MET A 1 -24.42 15.88 0.69
N MET A 2 -23.16 16.18 0.41
CA MET A 2 -22.79 16.99 -0.74
C MET A 2 -23.19 16.22 -2.00
N ASN A 3 -24.08 16.84 -2.79
CA ASN A 3 -24.51 16.30 -4.08
C ASN A 3 -23.37 16.55 -5.09
N THR A 4 -22.30 15.74 -5.01
CA THR A 4 -21.14 15.88 -5.91
C THR A 4 -21.59 15.45 -7.31
N SER A 5 -21.65 16.39 -8.23
CA SER A 5 -22.08 16.10 -9.60
C SER A 5 -21.01 15.24 -10.34
N LEU A 6 -21.45 14.45 -11.32
CA LEU A 6 -20.54 13.72 -12.21
C LEU A 6 -19.51 14.66 -12.88
N LYS A 7 -19.93 15.90 -13.19
CA LYS A 7 -19.04 16.94 -13.72
C LYS A 7 -17.89 17.27 -12.75
N THR A 8 -18.18 17.35 -11.45
CA THR A 8 -17.14 17.60 -10.43
C THR A 8 -16.15 16.44 -10.37
N ILE A 9 -16.63 15.19 -10.38
CA ILE A 9 -15.76 14.01 -10.39
C ILE A 9 -14.89 14.01 -11.65
N LYS A 10 -15.46 14.31 -12.82
CA LYS A 10 -14.70 14.40 -14.07
C LYS A 10 -13.57 15.44 -13.97
N ASN A 11 -13.87 16.65 -13.52
CA ASN A 11 -12.83 17.67 -13.36
C ASN A 11 -11.72 17.21 -12.41
N MET A 12 -12.05 16.55 -11.31
CA MET A 12 -11.06 16.02 -10.38
C MET A 12 -10.15 14.95 -11.03
N VAL A 13 -10.72 14.09 -11.88
CA VAL A 13 -9.95 13.09 -12.65
C VAL A 13 -9.01 13.78 -13.64
N ASP A 14 -9.51 14.77 -14.38
CA ASP A 14 -8.72 15.56 -15.35
C ASP A 14 -7.57 16.30 -14.65
N ASP A 15 -7.79 16.86 -13.45
CA ASP A 15 -6.80 17.59 -12.66
C ASP A 15 -5.66 16.70 -12.13
N ILE A 16 -5.91 15.38 -11.95
CA ILE A 16 -4.88 14.39 -11.59
C ILE A 16 -3.91 14.20 -12.75
N GLY A 17 -4.40 14.15 -14.00
CA GLY A 17 -3.56 14.03 -15.20
C GLY A 17 -2.81 12.70 -15.29
N PHE A 18 -3.45 11.56 -14.91
CA PHE A 18 -2.84 10.23 -14.89
C PHE A 18 -3.53 9.22 -15.83
N ILE A 19 -4.32 9.72 -16.79
CA ILE A 19 -5.07 8.90 -17.75
C ILE A 19 -4.08 8.13 -18.65
N ASN A 20 -4.34 6.84 -18.84
CA ASN A 20 -3.54 5.92 -19.65
C ASN A 20 -2.08 5.73 -19.18
N HIS A 21 -1.77 6.03 -17.91
CA HIS A 21 -0.45 5.78 -17.35
C HIS A 21 -0.42 4.48 -16.52
N ASN A 22 0.72 3.82 -16.51
CA ASN A 22 0.97 2.70 -15.62
C ASN A 22 1.26 3.19 -14.20
N LEU A 23 0.87 2.39 -13.19
CA LEU A 23 1.29 2.59 -11.79
C LEU A 23 2.12 1.39 -11.33
N ILE A 24 3.42 1.46 -11.45
CA ILE A 24 4.35 0.39 -11.10
C ILE A 24 5.08 0.72 -9.79
N SER A 25 5.41 1.98 -9.57
CA SER A 25 6.03 2.52 -8.37
C SER A 25 5.16 3.61 -7.77
N ILE A 26 5.26 3.85 -6.46
CA ILE A 26 4.66 5.04 -5.84
C ILE A 26 5.27 6.33 -6.39
N ASN A 27 6.47 6.24 -6.95
CA ASN A 27 7.18 7.36 -7.57
C ASN A 27 6.64 7.77 -8.94
N ASP A 28 5.77 6.96 -9.57
CA ASP A 28 5.07 7.33 -10.80
C ASP A 28 4.05 8.45 -10.57
N LEU A 29 3.66 8.67 -9.32
CA LEU A 29 2.74 9.73 -8.91
C LEU A 29 3.50 10.93 -8.32
N SER A 30 3.23 12.14 -8.78
CA SER A 30 3.69 13.36 -8.13
C SER A 30 2.99 13.58 -6.77
N ASN A 31 3.54 14.44 -5.91
CA ASN A 31 2.88 14.82 -4.66
C ASN A 31 1.49 15.42 -4.89
N LYS A 32 1.35 16.24 -5.94
CA LYS A 32 0.05 16.80 -6.35
C LYS A 32 -0.93 15.68 -6.70
N MET A 33 -0.54 14.73 -7.56
CA MET A 33 -1.40 13.60 -7.95
C MET A 33 -1.85 12.77 -6.75
N ILE A 34 -0.96 12.48 -5.80
CA ILE A 34 -1.31 11.76 -4.57
C ILE A 34 -2.40 12.51 -3.77
N LEU A 35 -2.23 13.82 -3.58
CA LEU A 35 -3.20 14.62 -2.81
C LEU A 35 -4.53 14.78 -3.56
N GLU A 36 -4.52 14.93 -4.87
CA GLU A 36 -5.75 14.99 -5.68
C GLU A 36 -6.46 13.61 -5.71
N LEU A 37 -5.72 12.48 -5.76
CA LEU A 37 -6.28 11.15 -5.57
C LEU A 37 -6.97 11.00 -4.20
N PHE A 38 -6.41 11.58 -3.13
CA PHE A 38 -7.05 11.56 -1.81
C PHE A 38 -8.35 12.36 -1.79
N LYS A 39 -8.38 13.52 -2.43
CA LYS A 39 -9.62 14.32 -2.54
C LYS A 39 -10.68 13.58 -3.34
N LEU A 40 -10.29 12.96 -4.46
CA LEU A 40 -11.20 12.15 -5.28
C LEU A 40 -11.71 10.92 -4.50
N ALA A 41 -10.84 10.23 -3.78
CA ALA A 41 -11.23 9.11 -2.92
C ALA A 41 -12.23 9.55 -1.83
N ASN A 42 -11.99 10.70 -1.20
CA ASN A 42 -12.91 11.27 -0.21
C ASN A 42 -14.27 11.61 -0.82
N CYS A 43 -14.30 12.14 -2.05
CA CYS A 43 -15.51 12.39 -2.82
C CYS A 43 -16.27 11.09 -3.13
N LEU A 44 -15.56 9.99 -3.44
CA LEU A 44 -16.13 8.69 -3.78
C LEU A 44 -16.49 7.83 -2.54
N GLN A 45 -15.99 8.18 -1.36
CA GLN A 45 -16.21 7.40 -0.15
C GLN A 45 -17.67 7.13 0.19
N PRO A 46 -18.64 8.06 0.03
CA PRO A 46 -20.05 7.76 0.25
C PRO A 46 -20.60 6.63 -0.63
N TRP A 47 -19.94 6.36 -1.76
CA TRP A 47 -20.36 5.39 -2.77
C TRP A 47 -19.67 4.02 -2.63
N TYR A 48 -18.81 3.83 -1.64
CA TYR A 48 -18.02 2.59 -1.50
C TYR A 48 -18.87 1.32 -1.28
N LYS A 49 -20.14 1.46 -0.90
CA LYS A 49 -21.15 0.38 -0.78
C LYS A 49 -22.28 0.48 -1.81
N SER A 50 -22.22 1.46 -2.71
CA SER A 50 -23.20 1.68 -3.76
C SER A 50 -22.56 1.48 -5.13
N ARG A 51 -23.33 1.59 -6.21
CA ARG A 51 -22.85 1.49 -7.58
C ARG A 51 -23.01 2.81 -8.30
N LEU A 52 -21.98 3.20 -9.02
CA LEU A 52 -21.95 4.30 -9.97
C LEU A 52 -21.82 3.70 -11.38
N GLU A 53 -22.42 4.32 -12.38
CA GLU A 53 -22.34 3.82 -13.78
C GLU A 53 -21.33 4.64 -14.60
N ILE A 54 -20.18 5.00 -14.00
CA ILE A 54 -19.16 5.86 -14.63
C ILE A 54 -18.33 5.08 -15.63
N LEU A 55 -18.02 3.81 -15.34
CA LEU A 55 -17.19 2.92 -16.18
C LEU A 55 -18.01 1.80 -16.81
N SER A 56 -19.27 2.07 -17.17
CA SER A 56 -20.12 1.11 -17.87
C SER A 56 -19.44 0.68 -19.18
N GLY A 57 -19.40 -0.63 -19.46
CA GLY A 57 -18.74 -1.18 -20.65
C GLY A 57 -17.21 -1.32 -20.56
N LYS A 58 -16.57 -0.85 -19.47
CA LYS A 58 -15.13 -1.05 -19.25
C LYS A 58 -14.85 -2.35 -18.50
N HIS A 59 -13.71 -2.97 -18.81
CA HIS A 59 -13.25 -4.22 -18.21
C HIS A 59 -11.90 -4.02 -17.50
N MET A 60 -11.78 -4.59 -16.30
CA MET A 60 -10.51 -4.69 -15.57
C MET A 60 -10.09 -6.16 -15.49
N ALA A 61 -8.89 -6.48 -15.94
CA ALA A 61 -8.28 -7.78 -15.70
C ALA A 61 -7.48 -7.79 -14.39
N THR A 62 -7.64 -8.85 -13.57
CA THR A 62 -6.81 -9.08 -12.40
C THR A 62 -6.02 -10.37 -12.57
N LEU A 63 -4.70 -10.25 -12.72
CA LEU A 63 -3.77 -11.35 -12.94
C LEU A 63 -2.88 -11.52 -11.70
N PHE A 64 -3.10 -12.57 -10.91
CA PHE A 64 -2.45 -12.77 -9.63
C PHE A 64 -1.65 -14.08 -9.59
N PHE A 65 -0.34 -13.99 -9.84
CA PHE A 65 0.61 -15.11 -9.74
C PHE A 65 1.04 -15.41 -8.30
N GLN A 66 0.65 -14.55 -7.35
CA GLN A 66 0.79 -14.79 -5.92
C GLN A 66 -0.56 -14.56 -5.21
N PRO A 67 -0.92 -15.37 -4.21
CA PRO A 67 -2.16 -15.19 -3.47
C PRO A 67 -2.30 -13.79 -2.86
N SER A 68 -3.45 -13.17 -3.05
CA SER A 68 -3.76 -11.88 -2.44
C SER A 68 -5.27 -11.64 -2.37
N THR A 69 -5.86 -11.93 -1.22
CA THR A 69 -7.30 -11.72 -1.01
C THR A 69 -7.65 -10.23 -1.01
N ARG A 70 -6.96 -9.43 -0.19
CA ARG A 70 -7.30 -8.02 0.01
C ARG A 70 -7.10 -7.17 -1.24
N THR A 71 -5.93 -7.25 -1.87
CA THR A 71 -5.63 -6.43 -3.05
C THR A 71 -6.59 -6.77 -4.19
N ARG A 72 -6.75 -8.06 -4.50
CA ARG A 72 -7.62 -8.51 -5.59
C ARG A 72 -9.07 -8.08 -5.36
N LEU A 73 -9.69 -8.55 -4.28
CA LEU A 73 -11.11 -8.29 -4.02
C LEU A 73 -11.44 -6.80 -3.92
N SER A 74 -10.53 -5.98 -3.40
CA SER A 74 -10.78 -4.53 -3.30
C SER A 74 -10.68 -3.81 -4.64
N PHE A 75 -9.82 -4.24 -5.58
CA PHE A 75 -9.82 -3.74 -6.95
C PHE A 75 -11.06 -4.18 -7.72
N GLU A 76 -11.41 -5.47 -7.64
CA GLU A 76 -12.61 -6.01 -8.27
C GLU A 76 -13.88 -5.29 -7.75
N THR A 77 -13.95 -5.07 -6.43
CA THR A 77 -15.02 -4.29 -5.82
C THR A 77 -15.03 -2.84 -6.33
N ALA A 78 -13.87 -2.18 -6.39
CA ALA A 78 -13.77 -0.81 -6.87
C ALA A 78 -14.28 -0.68 -8.33
N MET A 79 -13.84 -1.56 -9.22
CA MET A 79 -14.28 -1.57 -10.61
C MET A 79 -15.79 -1.80 -10.74
N THR A 80 -16.33 -2.78 -10.00
CA THR A 80 -17.78 -3.06 -9.97
C THR A 80 -18.58 -1.88 -9.40
N ARG A 81 -18.07 -1.18 -8.39
CA ARG A 81 -18.71 0.03 -7.82
C ARG A 81 -18.72 1.19 -8.81
N LEU A 82 -17.77 1.25 -9.70
CA LEU A 82 -17.72 2.25 -10.78
C LEU A 82 -18.59 1.89 -12.00
N GLY A 83 -19.26 0.74 -11.99
CA GLY A 83 -20.14 0.30 -13.09
C GLY A 83 -19.45 -0.60 -14.11
N GLY A 84 -18.13 -0.79 -14.01
CA GLY A 84 -17.37 -1.69 -14.86
C GLY A 84 -17.49 -3.17 -14.46
N THR A 85 -16.80 -4.02 -15.17
CA THR A 85 -16.73 -5.47 -14.93
C THR A 85 -15.30 -5.94 -14.71
N THR A 86 -15.14 -7.14 -14.17
CA THR A 86 -13.82 -7.75 -13.92
C THR A 86 -13.71 -9.13 -14.55
N ILE A 87 -12.53 -9.43 -15.08
CA ILE A 87 -12.09 -10.75 -15.49
C ILE A 87 -10.86 -11.11 -14.65
N SER A 88 -10.85 -12.30 -14.05
CA SER A 88 -9.87 -12.63 -13.02
C SER A 88 -9.20 -13.96 -13.28
N GLU A 89 -7.86 -13.96 -13.20
CA GLU A 89 -7.05 -15.17 -13.17
C GLU A 89 -6.20 -15.18 -11.89
N THR A 90 -6.42 -16.17 -11.05
CA THR A 90 -5.82 -16.23 -9.70
C THR A 90 -4.84 -17.37 -9.48
N THR A 91 -4.80 -18.29 -10.46
CA THR A 91 -3.92 -19.45 -10.46
C THR A 91 -3.29 -19.67 -11.85
N PRO A 92 -2.67 -18.62 -12.46
CA PRO A 92 -2.24 -18.69 -13.86
C PRO A 92 -1.32 -19.88 -14.15
N LEU A 93 -0.46 -20.24 -13.21
CA LEU A 93 0.45 -21.39 -13.34
C LEU A 93 -0.23 -22.77 -13.31
N ILE A 94 -1.55 -22.82 -13.08
CA ILE A 94 -2.34 -24.06 -13.01
C ILE A 94 -3.46 -24.06 -14.04
N SER A 95 -4.18 -22.93 -14.16
CA SER A 95 -5.46 -22.84 -14.88
C SER A 95 -5.38 -22.14 -16.22
N SER A 96 -4.24 -21.53 -16.56
CA SER A 96 -4.09 -20.79 -17.81
C SER A 96 -2.98 -21.36 -18.72
N SER A 97 -2.75 -20.71 -19.87
CA SER A 97 -1.67 -21.04 -20.80
C SER A 97 -0.28 -20.86 -20.19
N ALA A 98 -0.11 -20.08 -19.10
CA ALA A 98 1.11 -20.04 -18.31
C ALA A 98 1.52 -21.42 -17.74
N ALA A 99 0.56 -22.31 -17.49
CA ALA A 99 0.82 -23.71 -17.16
C ALA A 99 1.46 -24.51 -18.33
N LYS A 100 1.44 -23.96 -19.53
CA LYS A 100 2.02 -24.50 -20.77
C LYS A 100 3.21 -23.68 -21.27
N GLU A 101 3.91 -23.00 -20.34
CA GLU A 101 5.11 -22.20 -20.61
C GLU A 101 4.88 -20.92 -21.46
N GLU A 102 3.64 -20.41 -21.52
CA GLU A 102 3.39 -19.07 -22.09
C GLU A 102 4.16 -18.02 -21.31
N SER A 103 4.86 -17.12 -22.01
CA SER A 103 5.57 -16.03 -21.35
C SER A 103 4.60 -15.03 -20.72
N LEU A 104 5.02 -14.38 -19.60
CA LEU A 104 4.22 -13.32 -18.99
C LEU A 104 3.98 -12.17 -19.98
N SER A 105 4.93 -11.86 -20.86
CA SER A 105 4.82 -10.82 -21.88
C SER A 105 3.72 -11.11 -22.89
N ASP A 106 3.64 -12.37 -23.38
CA ASP A 106 2.59 -12.79 -24.31
C ASP A 106 1.22 -12.75 -23.63
N MET A 107 1.14 -13.25 -22.37
CA MET A 107 -0.11 -13.21 -21.60
C MET A 107 -0.59 -11.76 -21.41
N ILE A 108 0.28 -10.83 -21.03
CA ILE A 108 -0.06 -9.40 -20.86
C ILE A 108 -0.51 -8.81 -22.19
N LYS A 109 0.18 -9.11 -23.30
CA LYS A 109 -0.19 -8.66 -24.64
C LYS A 109 -1.59 -9.12 -25.03
N VAL A 110 -1.90 -10.40 -24.80
CA VAL A 110 -3.21 -10.99 -25.10
C VAL A 110 -4.29 -10.38 -24.21
N VAL A 111 -4.10 -10.33 -22.89
CA VAL A 111 -5.10 -9.83 -21.93
C VAL A 111 -5.37 -8.34 -22.13
N SER A 112 -4.38 -7.56 -22.56
CA SER A 112 -4.56 -6.14 -22.87
C SER A 112 -5.52 -5.87 -24.04
N GLN A 113 -5.83 -6.87 -24.87
CA GLN A 113 -6.87 -6.76 -25.90
C GLN A 113 -8.29 -6.93 -25.34
N TYR A 114 -8.42 -7.50 -24.15
CA TYR A 114 -9.72 -7.80 -23.53
C TYR A 114 -10.10 -6.80 -22.42
N ALA A 115 -9.12 -6.06 -21.92
CA ALA A 115 -9.28 -5.19 -20.76
C ALA A 115 -8.88 -3.74 -21.05
N ASN A 116 -9.50 -2.81 -20.34
CA ASN A 116 -9.15 -1.39 -20.36
C ASN A 116 -8.06 -1.04 -19.31
N ILE A 117 -7.80 -1.96 -18.36
CA ILE A 117 -6.80 -1.84 -17.32
C ILE A 117 -6.47 -3.23 -16.76
N ILE A 118 -5.21 -3.47 -16.42
CA ILE A 118 -4.75 -4.71 -15.81
C ILE A 118 -4.22 -4.42 -14.40
N VAL A 119 -4.60 -5.23 -13.41
CA VAL A 119 -3.96 -5.29 -12.09
C VAL A 119 -3.12 -6.56 -12.04
N LEU A 120 -1.81 -6.40 -12.08
CA LEU A 120 -0.86 -7.51 -12.10
C LEU A 120 -0.16 -7.67 -10.74
N ARG A 121 -0.11 -8.90 -10.21
CA ARG A 121 0.73 -9.28 -9.07
C ARG A 121 1.63 -10.44 -9.44
N HIS A 122 2.94 -10.25 -9.37
CA HIS A 122 3.93 -11.23 -9.81
C HIS A 122 5.09 -11.38 -8.82
N PRO A 123 5.64 -12.62 -8.62
CA PRO A 123 6.75 -12.85 -7.69
C PRO A 123 8.09 -12.27 -8.16
N ASN A 124 8.31 -12.14 -9.46
CA ASN A 124 9.51 -11.61 -10.07
C ASN A 124 9.28 -10.19 -10.57
N SER A 125 10.02 -9.23 -10.02
CA SER A 125 9.90 -7.80 -10.32
C SER A 125 10.33 -7.45 -11.73
N ASP A 126 11.47 -7.99 -12.17
CA ASP A 126 12.06 -7.68 -13.49
C ASP A 126 11.20 -8.24 -14.61
N GLU A 127 10.72 -9.48 -14.46
CA GLU A 127 9.82 -10.13 -15.40
C GLU A 127 8.50 -9.34 -15.52
N ALA A 128 7.92 -8.92 -14.39
CA ALA A 128 6.69 -8.12 -14.39
C ALA A 128 6.90 -6.76 -15.06
N LYS A 129 7.98 -6.04 -14.75
CA LYS A 129 8.31 -4.76 -15.37
C LYS A 129 8.52 -4.89 -16.88
N ASN A 130 9.22 -5.95 -17.30
CA ASN A 130 9.40 -6.24 -18.72
C ASN A 130 8.04 -6.51 -19.40
N ALA A 131 7.20 -7.36 -18.81
CA ALA A 131 5.91 -7.72 -19.38
C ALA A 131 4.96 -6.51 -19.53
N VAL A 132 5.01 -5.55 -18.61
CA VAL A 132 4.22 -4.31 -18.69
C VAL A 132 4.50 -3.54 -19.98
N THR A 133 5.72 -3.60 -20.54
CA THR A 133 6.07 -2.91 -21.79
C THR A 133 5.35 -3.46 -23.04
N TYR A 134 4.75 -4.65 -22.93
CA TYR A 134 3.97 -5.29 -24.00
C TYR A 134 2.45 -5.01 -23.89
N SER A 135 2.01 -4.34 -22.84
CA SER A 135 0.58 -4.05 -22.64
C SER A 135 0.09 -2.92 -23.54
N ASP A 136 -1.08 -3.09 -24.17
CA ASP A 136 -1.76 -2.02 -24.91
C ASP A 136 -2.72 -1.21 -24.03
N CYS A 137 -2.89 -1.59 -22.76
CA CYS A 137 -3.68 -0.84 -21.78
C CYS A 137 -2.86 -0.61 -20.49
N PRO A 138 -3.25 0.35 -19.66
CA PRO A 138 -2.55 0.62 -18.40
C PRO A 138 -2.45 -0.58 -17.47
N VAL A 139 -1.33 -0.69 -16.76
CA VAL A 139 -1.08 -1.74 -15.77
C VAL A 139 -0.86 -1.12 -14.39
N ILE A 140 -1.56 -1.66 -13.39
CA ILE A 140 -1.36 -1.34 -11.97
C ILE A 140 -0.59 -2.48 -11.30
N SER A 141 0.50 -2.17 -10.62
CA SER A 141 1.20 -3.12 -9.76
C SER A 141 0.37 -3.46 -8.52
N GLY A 142 -0.08 -4.71 -8.44
CA GLY A 142 -0.62 -5.35 -7.23
C GLY A 142 0.47 -5.89 -6.30
N ALA A 143 1.69 -5.49 -6.49
CA ALA A 143 3.02 -5.78 -5.95
C ALA A 143 3.86 -6.65 -6.90
N PHE A 144 5.04 -6.17 -7.23
CA PHE A 144 6.06 -6.87 -7.99
C PHE A 144 7.23 -7.27 -7.06
N GLY A 145 7.47 -8.57 -6.96
CA GLY A 145 8.53 -9.10 -6.11
C GLY A 145 8.50 -8.57 -4.67
N HIS A 146 9.66 -8.13 -4.19
CA HIS A 146 9.87 -7.55 -2.86
C HIS A 146 10.21 -6.05 -2.89
N GLU A 147 10.12 -5.39 -4.06
CA GLU A 147 10.55 -4.01 -4.20
C GLU A 147 9.50 -3.03 -3.68
N GLU A 148 8.30 -3.06 -4.24
CA GLU A 148 7.25 -2.09 -3.91
C GLU A 148 5.83 -2.70 -3.88
N HIS A 149 4.94 -1.99 -3.20
CA HIS A 149 3.49 -2.17 -3.26
C HIS A 149 2.79 -0.80 -3.28
N PRO A 150 2.82 -0.08 -4.42
CA PRO A 150 2.39 1.32 -4.50
C PRO A 150 0.93 1.53 -4.06
N THR A 151 0.03 0.62 -4.42
CA THR A 151 -1.39 0.74 -4.08
C THR A 151 -1.69 0.48 -2.60
N GLN A 152 -0.81 -0.23 -1.87
CA GLN A 152 -0.91 -0.34 -0.42
C GLN A 152 -0.41 0.95 0.24
N ALA A 153 0.71 1.50 -0.22
CA ALA A 153 1.20 2.78 0.29
C ALA A 153 0.18 3.90 0.10
N LEU A 154 -0.48 3.98 -1.07
CA LEU A 154 -1.56 4.95 -1.29
C LEU A 154 -2.72 4.79 -0.31
N LEU A 155 -3.13 3.56 -0.01
CA LEU A 155 -4.17 3.27 0.95
C LEU A 155 -3.79 3.73 2.35
N ASP A 156 -2.59 3.38 2.80
CA ASP A 156 -2.12 3.69 4.14
C ASP A 156 -1.90 5.20 4.30
N LEU A 157 -1.33 5.87 3.30
CA LEU A 157 -1.21 7.33 3.25
C LEU A 157 -2.57 8.04 3.26
N TYR A 158 -3.54 7.55 2.50
CA TYR A 158 -4.90 8.08 2.51
C TYR A 158 -5.52 7.96 3.90
N THR A 159 -5.29 6.84 4.58
CA THR A 159 -5.75 6.62 5.96
C THR A 159 -5.11 7.62 6.94
N LEU A 160 -3.81 7.89 6.81
CA LEU A 160 -3.13 8.92 7.61
C LEU A 160 -3.66 10.31 7.29
N TRP A 161 -3.85 10.63 6.00
CA TRP A 161 -4.40 11.91 5.59
C TRP A 161 -5.83 12.13 6.13
N GLN A 162 -6.69 11.10 6.10
CA GLN A 162 -8.02 11.15 6.71
C GLN A 162 -7.97 11.34 8.23
N THR A 163 -6.94 10.83 8.89
CA THR A 163 -6.80 10.89 10.35
C THR A 163 -6.25 12.24 10.83
N TYR A 164 -5.28 12.80 10.10
CA TYR A 164 -4.55 14.00 10.52
C TYR A 164 -4.84 15.25 9.68
N GLY A 165 -5.50 15.13 8.54
CA GLY A 165 -5.72 16.21 7.58
C GLY A 165 -4.49 16.56 6.73
N LYS A 166 -3.31 16.10 7.11
CA LYS A 166 -2.02 16.32 6.43
C LYS A 166 -1.05 15.19 6.70
N ILE A 167 -0.01 15.06 5.89
CA ILE A 167 1.10 14.12 6.07
C ILE A 167 2.36 14.86 6.55
N GLU A 168 2.55 16.08 6.09
CA GLU A 168 3.71 16.91 6.43
C GLU A 168 3.89 17.05 7.95
N GLY A 169 5.12 16.84 8.41
CA GLY A 169 5.51 16.95 9.81
C GLY A 169 5.13 15.76 10.70
N LEU A 170 4.37 14.78 10.20
CA LEU A 170 4.10 13.54 10.95
C LEU A 170 5.39 12.77 11.20
N LYS A 171 5.51 12.18 12.39
CA LYS A 171 6.60 11.30 12.77
C LYS A 171 6.14 9.85 12.66
N VAL A 172 6.58 9.17 11.62
CA VAL A 172 6.16 7.81 11.31
C VAL A 172 7.30 6.82 11.53
N CYS A 173 7.10 5.87 12.44
CA CYS A 173 8.01 4.76 12.69
C CYS A 173 7.59 3.56 11.82
N ILE A 174 8.35 3.26 10.78
CA ILE A 174 8.21 2.02 10.01
C ILE A 174 9.02 0.96 10.74
N ALA A 175 8.35 0.01 11.38
CA ALA A 175 8.96 -0.90 12.33
C ALA A 175 8.74 -2.37 11.95
N THR A 176 9.83 -3.08 11.77
CA THR A 176 9.88 -4.54 11.58
C THR A 176 11.32 -5.00 11.76
N PRO A 177 11.57 -6.22 12.26
CA PRO A 177 12.95 -6.71 12.30
C PRO A 177 13.61 -6.82 10.93
N ASP A 178 12.83 -7.04 9.85
CA ASP A 178 13.31 -7.22 8.48
C ASP A 178 12.73 -6.15 7.55
N LEU A 179 13.55 -5.18 7.18
CA LEU A 179 13.25 -4.17 6.16
C LEU A 179 13.78 -4.56 4.77
N ILE A 180 14.54 -5.64 4.60
CA ILE A 180 14.97 -6.09 3.27
C ILE A 180 13.75 -6.49 2.43
N HIS A 181 12.82 -7.26 3.02
CA HIS A 181 11.66 -7.81 2.33
C HIS A 181 10.36 -7.02 2.56
N ALA A 182 10.45 -5.85 3.21
CA ALA A 182 9.31 -5.03 3.57
C ALA A 182 8.85 -4.10 2.44
N ARG A 183 8.48 -4.64 1.28
CA ARG A 183 8.08 -3.87 0.07
C ARG A 183 7.07 -2.75 0.33
N THR A 184 6.11 -2.96 1.24
CA THR A 184 5.15 -1.92 1.62
C THR A 184 5.82 -0.82 2.44
N GLY A 185 6.81 -1.18 3.26
CA GLY A 185 7.65 -0.24 3.99
C GLY A 185 8.48 0.64 3.06
N HIS A 186 9.02 0.07 1.96
CA HIS A 186 9.77 0.82 0.95
C HIS A 186 8.89 1.88 0.27
N SER A 187 7.76 1.46 -0.30
CA SER A 187 6.81 2.39 -0.94
C SER A 187 6.30 3.46 0.03
N MET A 188 6.02 3.07 1.28
CA MET A 188 5.57 4.00 2.31
C MET A 188 6.65 5.02 2.68
N ALA A 189 7.91 4.58 2.82
CA ALA A 189 9.04 5.45 3.12
C ALA A 189 9.29 6.49 2.01
N TYR A 190 9.23 6.08 0.73
CA TYR A 190 9.33 7.00 -0.40
C TYR A 190 8.26 8.09 -0.34
N ALA A 191 7.01 7.68 -0.19
CA ALA A 191 5.90 8.61 -0.25
C ALA A 191 5.84 9.53 0.98
N LEU A 192 6.11 9.02 2.18
CA LEU A 192 6.20 9.81 3.41
C LEU A 192 7.31 10.87 3.32
N ALA A 193 8.52 10.47 2.85
CA ALA A 193 9.63 11.39 2.66
C ALA A 193 9.26 12.51 1.69
N ARG A 194 8.64 12.18 0.55
CA ARG A 194 8.20 13.16 -0.45
C ARG A 194 7.11 14.10 0.06
N LEU A 195 6.23 13.62 0.93
CA LEU A 195 5.14 14.41 1.51
C LEU A 195 5.56 15.15 2.79
N GLY A 196 6.85 15.17 3.13
CA GLY A 196 7.40 15.99 4.21
C GLY A 196 7.26 15.39 5.62
N ALA A 197 7.00 14.11 5.76
CA ALA A 197 7.01 13.42 7.04
C ALA A 197 8.44 13.20 7.55
N LYS A 198 8.61 13.09 8.86
CA LYS A 198 9.79 12.53 9.50
C LYS A 198 9.63 11.02 9.57
N VAL A 199 10.54 10.29 8.94
CA VAL A 199 10.48 8.81 8.87
C VAL A 199 11.58 8.19 9.71
N TYR A 200 11.21 7.24 10.55
CA TYR A 200 12.14 6.40 11.30
C TYR A 200 11.99 4.96 10.81
N LEU A 201 13.10 4.38 10.33
CA LEU A 201 13.17 3.00 9.87
C LEU A 201 13.81 2.15 10.97
N LEU A 202 12.99 1.35 11.65
CA LEU A 202 13.40 0.57 12.81
C LEU A 202 13.54 -0.90 12.43
N SER A 203 14.78 -1.43 12.46
CA SER A 203 15.05 -2.82 12.10
C SER A 203 16.29 -3.38 12.79
N LYS A 204 16.54 -4.68 12.59
CA LYS A 204 17.87 -5.23 12.86
C LYS A 204 18.84 -4.77 11.79
N LYS A 205 20.09 -4.49 12.16
CA LYS A 205 21.12 -3.96 11.27
C LYS A 205 21.42 -4.93 10.11
N GLU A 206 21.41 -6.23 10.36
CA GLU A 206 21.61 -7.26 9.33
C GLU A 206 20.47 -7.31 8.30
N TYR A 207 19.25 -6.86 8.69
CA TYR A 207 18.06 -6.80 7.84
C TYR A 207 17.62 -5.36 7.54
N ARG A 208 18.59 -4.44 7.48
CA ARG A 208 18.31 -3.02 7.19
C ARG A 208 17.70 -2.81 5.82
N THR A 209 17.16 -1.63 5.64
CA THR A 209 16.64 -1.17 4.34
C THR A 209 17.69 -1.31 3.25
N PRO A 210 17.35 -1.87 2.07
CA PRO A 210 18.28 -2.00 0.94
C PRO A 210 18.91 -0.66 0.56
N ASN A 211 20.19 -0.66 0.20
CA ASN A 211 20.94 0.55 -0.13
C ASN A 211 20.26 1.36 -1.23
N PHE A 212 19.76 0.72 -2.29
CA PHE A 212 19.09 1.42 -3.39
C PHE A 212 17.82 2.16 -2.94
N VAL A 213 17.10 1.62 -1.94
CA VAL A 213 15.93 2.28 -1.34
C VAL A 213 16.37 3.53 -0.57
N MET A 214 17.38 3.40 0.29
CA MET A 214 17.91 4.52 1.07
C MET A 214 18.52 5.62 0.20
N GLU A 215 19.23 5.27 -0.87
CA GLU A 215 19.76 6.23 -1.82
C GLU A 215 18.65 7.04 -2.50
N ASN A 216 17.56 6.37 -2.89
CA ASN A 216 16.41 7.05 -3.47
C ASN A 216 15.70 7.95 -2.46
N ILE A 217 15.54 7.53 -1.21
CA ILE A 217 14.96 8.36 -0.15
C ILE A 217 15.83 9.61 0.09
N ARG A 218 17.15 9.45 0.19
CA ARG A 218 18.09 10.56 0.40
C ARG A 218 18.07 11.61 -0.72
N LYS A 219 17.80 11.19 -1.97
CA LYS A 219 17.60 12.12 -3.10
C LYS A 219 16.34 12.96 -2.92
N ILE A 220 15.36 12.50 -2.19
CA ILE A 220 14.10 13.20 -1.93
C ILE A 220 14.29 14.23 -0.81
N ASN A 221 14.74 13.78 0.36
CA ASN A 221 15.09 14.64 1.51
C ASN A 221 15.92 13.85 2.54
N ASN A 222 16.42 14.55 3.57
CA ASN A 222 17.21 13.98 4.66
C ASN A 222 16.39 13.75 5.96
N ASN A 223 15.06 13.72 5.89
CA ASN A 223 14.19 13.56 7.05
C ASN A 223 13.93 12.09 7.42
N THR A 224 14.70 11.15 6.86
CA THR A 224 14.60 9.72 7.14
C THR A 224 15.82 9.25 7.92
N GLU A 225 15.60 8.59 9.05
CA GLU A 225 16.64 8.04 9.91
C GLU A 225 16.48 6.52 10.06
N GLU A 226 17.59 5.79 9.94
CA GLU A 226 17.65 4.35 10.25
C GLU A 226 18.12 4.17 11.70
N ILE A 227 17.42 3.32 12.45
CA ILE A 227 17.72 3.00 13.85
C ILE A 227 17.73 1.49 14.01
N PHE A 228 18.81 0.96 14.56
CA PHE A 228 19.08 -0.46 14.54
C PHE A 228 19.17 -1.08 15.93
N ASP A 229 18.88 -2.37 16.00
CA ASP A 229 19.18 -3.27 17.10
C ASP A 229 18.62 -2.83 18.46
N LEU A 230 17.46 -2.18 18.45
CA LEU A 230 16.76 -1.83 19.68
C LEU A 230 16.34 -3.12 20.41
N SER A 231 16.54 -3.13 21.73
CA SER A 231 15.84 -4.06 22.60
C SER A 231 14.36 -3.67 22.73
N GLN A 232 13.50 -4.58 23.16
CA GLN A 232 12.06 -4.30 23.33
C GLN A 232 11.83 -3.06 24.23
N LYS A 233 12.62 -2.87 25.29
CA LYS A 233 12.51 -1.69 26.14
C LYS A 233 12.86 -0.40 25.41
N GLN A 234 13.98 -0.39 24.67
CA GLN A 234 14.39 0.76 23.86
C GLN A 234 13.41 1.05 22.74
N PHE A 235 12.84 0.03 22.11
CA PHE A 235 11.81 0.17 21.09
C PHE A 235 10.55 0.86 21.66
N ASN A 236 10.07 0.43 22.81
CA ASN A 236 8.93 1.05 23.49
C ASN A 236 9.21 2.51 23.87
N GLU A 237 10.40 2.80 24.44
CA GLU A 237 10.81 4.16 24.78
C GLU A 237 10.92 5.04 23.53
N PHE A 238 11.44 4.49 22.43
CA PHE A 238 11.55 5.21 21.17
C PHE A 238 10.17 5.59 20.61
N ILE A 239 9.26 4.62 20.51
CA ILE A 239 7.87 4.86 20.05
C ILE A 239 7.19 5.89 20.93
N TYR A 240 7.24 5.72 22.25
CA TYR A 240 6.63 6.63 23.21
C TYR A 240 7.10 8.08 23.04
N ASN A 241 8.38 8.28 22.75
CA ASN A 241 8.96 9.62 22.65
C ASN A 241 8.83 10.25 21.25
N ASN A 242 8.84 9.45 20.20
CA ASN A 242 9.05 9.96 18.84
C ASN A 242 7.88 9.72 17.89
N ALA A 243 7.04 8.68 18.10
CA ALA A 243 6.05 8.31 17.10
C ALA A 243 4.75 9.14 17.20
N ASP A 244 4.20 9.54 16.07
CA ASP A 244 2.78 9.83 15.86
C ASP A 244 2.09 8.59 15.34
N VAL A 245 2.79 7.83 14.48
CA VAL A 245 2.30 6.60 13.86
C VAL A 245 3.36 5.50 13.93
N VAL A 246 2.95 4.30 14.30
CA VAL A 246 3.72 3.07 14.12
C VAL A 246 3.14 2.33 12.91
N TYR A 247 3.92 2.20 11.86
CA TYR A 247 3.58 1.46 10.64
C TYR A 247 4.27 0.11 10.63
N LEU A 248 3.48 -0.94 10.58
CA LEU A 248 3.95 -2.32 10.52
C LEU A 248 3.75 -2.87 9.09
N PRO A 249 4.83 -2.97 8.29
CA PRO A 249 4.73 -3.44 6.90
C PRO A 249 4.41 -4.93 6.81
N GLY A 250 4.35 -5.63 7.93
CA GLY A 250 4.32 -7.07 8.01
C GLY A 250 5.73 -7.66 7.81
N CYS A 251 5.96 -8.83 8.36
CA CYS A 251 7.25 -9.49 8.28
C CYS A 251 7.13 -10.86 7.60
N SER A 252 8.05 -11.15 6.69
CA SER A 252 8.15 -12.48 6.10
C SER A 252 9.14 -13.30 6.91
N ALA A 253 8.64 -14.19 7.80
CA ALA A 253 9.53 -15.08 8.52
C ALA A 253 10.27 -15.99 7.54
N PRO A 254 11.60 -16.16 7.68
CA PRO A 254 12.35 -17.16 6.94
C PRO A 254 11.83 -18.56 7.27
N LYS A 255 12.08 -19.50 6.37
CA LYS A 255 11.74 -20.90 6.56
C LYS A 255 12.97 -21.66 7.06
N GLY A 256 12.76 -22.75 7.80
CA GLY A 256 13.84 -23.63 8.26
C GLY A 256 14.48 -23.20 9.59
N GLU A 257 15.76 -23.46 9.76
CA GLU A 257 16.52 -23.26 11.02
C GLU A 257 16.54 -21.79 11.49
N ASP A 258 16.46 -20.85 10.57
CA ASP A 258 16.39 -19.42 10.90
C ASP A 258 15.06 -18.98 11.54
N ALA A 259 14.03 -19.82 11.51
CA ALA A 259 12.70 -19.45 12.00
C ALA A 259 12.67 -19.17 13.52
N GLU A 260 13.43 -19.94 14.31
CA GLU A 260 13.50 -19.73 15.77
C GLU A 260 14.30 -18.47 16.14
N LYS A 261 15.43 -18.25 15.47
CA LYS A 261 16.21 -17.00 15.60
C LYS A 261 15.33 -15.79 15.26
N PHE A 262 14.56 -15.91 14.17
CA PHE A 262 13.68 -14.84 13.72
C PHE A 262 12.52 -14.56 14.69
N LYS A 263 11.97 -15.58 15.36
CA LYS A 263 10.97 -15.39 16.42
C LYS A 263 11.51 -14.58 17.62
N GLN A 264 12.77 -14.83 18.00
CA GLN A 264 13.42 -14.06 19.08
C GLN A 264 13.57 -12.59 18.67
N ILE A 265 14.00 -12.33 17.44
CA ILE A 265 14.16 -10.98 16.90
C ILE A 265 12.82 -10.25 16.81
N MET A 266 11.73 -10.95 16.47
CA MET A 266 10.37 -10.38 16.40
C MET A 266 9.94 -9.80 17.75
N ASN A 267 10.31 -10.42 18.86
CA ASN A 267 9.92 -9.94 20.19
C ASN A 267 10.50 -8.56 20.53
N ASP A 268 11.63 -8.16 19.94
CA ASP A 268 12.22 -6.84 20.16
C ASP A 268 11.43 -5.71 19.48
N TYR A 269 10.60 -6.03 18.50
CA TYR A 269 9.80 -5.07 17.72
C TYR A 269 8.29 -5.22 17.94
N PHE A 270 7.91 -5.87 19.03
CA PHE A 270 6.51 -6.07 19.38
C PHE A 270 5.87 -4.77 19.87
N VAL A 271 4.80 -4.32 19.21
CA VAL A 271 4.08 -3.10 19.62
C VAL A 271 3.18 -3.43 20.81
N GLN A 272 3.56 -2.98 21.98
CA GLN A 272 2.85 -3.19 23.26
C GLN A 272 1.69 -2.20 23.42
N TYR A 273 0.54 -2.68 23.83
CA TYR A 273 -0.63 -1.86 24.15
C TYR A 273 -0.32 -0.86 25.26
N GLU A 274 0.42 -1.27 26.28
CA GLU A 274 0.81 -0.43 27.44
C GLU A 274 1.61 0.81 27.00
N THR A 275 2.48 0.67 26.00
CA THR A 275 3.25 1.80 25.45
C THR A 275 2.33 2.84 24.81
N ILE A 276 1.36 2.38 24.03
CA ILE A 276 0.38 3.23 23.34
C ILE A 276 -0.54 3.92 24.36
N GLU A 277 -1.04 3.15 25.31
CA GLU A 277 -1.93 3.66 26.36
C GLU A 277 -1.23 4.68 27.28
N LYS A 278 0.04 4.43 27.63
CA LYS A 278 0.85 5.35 28.42
C LYS A 278 1.01 6.70 27.72
N ALA A 279 1.30 6.71 26.40
CA ALA A 279 1.42 7.95 25.66
C ALA A 279 0.11 8.75 25.66
N ASN A 280 -1.02 8.06 25.50
CA ASN A 280 -2.35 8.69 25.56
C ASN A 280 -2.62 9.33 26.93
N LYS A 281 -2.36 8.60 28.01
CA LYS A 281 -2.60 9.08 29.39
C LYS A 281 -1.68 10.21 29.83
N GLU A 282 -0.37 10.09 29.55
CA GLU A 282 0.64 11.02 30.08
C GLU A 282 0.89 12.23 29.18
N LYS A 283 0.73 12.08 27.84
CA LYS A 283 0.99 13.15 26.87
C LYS A 283 -0.27 13.68 26.18
N ASN A 284 -1.43 13.14 26.51
CA ASN A 284 -2.69 13.40 25.79
C ASN A 284 -2.52 13.25 24.28
N LYS A 285 -1.77 12.21 23.86
CA LYS A 285 -1.36 11.96 22.49
C LYS A 285 -1.67 10.52 22.09
N ILE A 286 -2.50 10.35 21.08
CA ILE A 286 -2.73 9.03 20.49
C ILE A 286 -1.58 8.73 19.54
N ILE A 287 -0.82 7.67 19.81
CA ILE A 287 0.09 7.06 18.85
C ILE A 287 -0.72 6.05 18.07
N TYR A 288 -0.98 6.33 16.81
CA TYR A 288 -1.74 5.42 15.96
C TYR A 288 -0.88 4.25 15.50
N VAL A 289 -1.53 3.09 15.36
CA VAL A 289 -0.89 1.87 14.85
C VAL A 289 -1.59 1.45 13.57
N THR A 290 -0.82 1.25 12.51
CA THR A 290 -1.32 0.71 11.25
C THR A 290 -0.51 -0.50 10.81
N HIS A 291 -1.12 -1.37 10.03
CA HIS A 291 -0.55 -2.66 9.61
C HIS A 291 -1.08 -3.05 8.23
N THR A 292 -0.22 -3.57 7.36
CA THR A 292 -0.62 -3.97 6.00
C THR A 292 -1.44 -5.26 5.92
N LEU A 293 -1.52 -5.99 7.03
CA LEU A 293 -2.19 -7.30 7.12
C LEU A 293 -1.66 -8.35 6.09
N PRO A 294 -1.72 -9.65 6.41
CA PRO A 294 -2.22 -10.23 7.65
C PRO A 294 -1.23 -10.06 8.81
N ARG A 295 -1.73 -9.86 10.01
CA ARG A 295 -0.89 -9.84 11.22
C ARG A 295 -0.34 -11.22 11.50
N ARG A 296 0.89 -11.27 12.01
CA ARG A 296 1.51 -12.47 12.53
C ARG A 296 1.65 -12.38 14.04
N LYS A 297 1.74 -13.54 14.67
CA LYS A 297 2.03 -13.63 16.10
C LYS A 297 3.39 -12.98 16.39
N GLY A 298 3.44 -12.06 17.35
CA GLY A 298 4.67 -11.36 17.75
C GLY A 298 4.89 -10.00 17.10
N GLU A 299 3.96 -9.49 16.28
CA GLU A 299 4.09 -8.15 15.69
C GLU A 299 3.47 -7.06 16.59
N MET A 300 2.32 -7.33 17.18
CA MET A 300 1.59 -6.34 17.98
C MET A 300 0.60 -6.98 18.94
N ASP A 301 0.23 -6.23 19.97
CA ASP A 301 -0.80 -6.62 20.92
C ASP A 301 -2.20 -6.46 20.32
N LEU A 302 -3.00 -7.52 20.39
CA LEU A 302 -4.36 -7.53 19.84
C LEU A 302 -5.35 -6.64 20.61
N ARG A 303 -5.01 -6.18 21.82
CA ARG A 303 -5.82 -5.20 22.55
C ARG A 303 -5.91 -3.86 21.81
N ILE A 304 -4.97 -3.57 20.92
CA ILE A 304 -4.99 -2.39 20.05
C ILE A 304 -6.21 -2.39 19.14
N ASP A 305 -6.73 -3.55 18.73
CA ASP A 305 -7.92 -3.68 17.87
C ASP A 305 -9.15 -2.92 18.39
N LYS A 306 -9.26 -2.79 19.71
CA LYS A 306 -10.41 -2.15 20.38
C LYS A 306 -10.06 -0.77 20.92
N SER A 307 -8.88 -0.27 20.64
CA SER A 307 -8.42 1.04 21.10
C SER A 307 -8.65 2.13 20.05
N SER A 308 -8.57 3.39 20.48
CA SER A 308 -8.60 4.55 19.58
C SER A 308 -7.38 4.64 18.66
N ALA A 309 -6.31 3.88 18.95
CA ALA A 309 -5.06 3.86 18.21
C ALA A 309 -5.10 3.01 16.93
N GLU A 310 -6.13 2.20 16.74
CA GLU A 310 -6.28 1.29 15.62
C GLU A 310 -6.57 2.05 14.30
N LEU A 311 -5.73 1.84 13.27
CA LEU A 311 -5.95 2.37 11.91
C LEU A 311 -6.01 1.30 10.81
N TYR A 312 -5.58 0.07 11.06
CA TYR A 312 -5.45 -0.94 10.01
C TYR A 312 -6.80 -1.49 9.50
N PHE A 313 -7.83 -1.60 10.36
CA PHE A 313 -9.19 -1.94 9.89
C PHE A 313 -9.90 -0.73 9.28
N LYS A 314 -9.61 0.49 9.78
CA LYS A 314 -10.06 1.73 9.13
C LYS A 314 -9.47 1.84 7.72
N ALA A 315 -8.19 1.51 7.55
CA ALA A 315 -7.55 1.45 6.24
C ALA A 315 -8.28 0.49 5.29
N ILE A 316 -8.67 -0.71 5.76
CA ILE A 316 -9.44 -1.64 4.93
C ILE A 316 -10.78 -1.03 4.50
N ALA A 317 -11.48 -0.31 5.38
CA ALA A 317 -12.73 0.38 5.02
C ALA A 317 -12.51 1.46 3.92
N TYR A 318 -11.37 2.13 3.92
CA TYR A 318 -11.00 3.12 2.90
C TYR A 318 -10.48 2.50 1.58
N SER A 319 -10.15 1.21 1.60
CA SER A 319 -9.45 0.57 0.48
C SER A 319 -10.22 0.60 -0.84
N VAL A 320 -11.54 0.51 -0.78
CA VAL A 320 -12.37 0.55 -1.99
C VAL A 320 -12.39 1.97 -2.57
N ALA A 321 -12.57 2.98 -1.73
CA ALA A 321 -12.66 4.37 -2.19
C ALA A 321 -11.37 4.85 -2.88
N ILE A 322 -10.19 4.57 -2.28
CA ILE A 322 -8.91 4.96 -2.90
C ILE A 322 -8.62 4.19 -4.19
N ARG A 323 -9.07 2.91 -4.29
CA ARG A 323 -8.94 2.14 -5.52
C ARG A 323 -9.94 2.57 -6.59
N MET A 324 -11.16 2.99 -6.22
CA MET A 324 -12.08 3.65 -7.15
C MET A 324 -11.45 4.92 -7.73
N ALA A 325 -10.86 5.77 -6.88
CA ALA A 325 -10.19 6.99 -7.34
C ALA A 325 -9.02 6.68 -8.29
N LEU A 326 -8.20 5.69 -7.96
CA LEU A 326 -7.07 5.28 -8.79
C LEU A 326 -7.51 4.71 -10.15
N VAL A 327 -8.51 3.83 -10.16
CA VAL A 327 -9.04 3.24 -11.40
C VAL A 327 -9.63 4.33 -12.29
N LEU A 328 -10.39 5.28 -11.73
CA LEU A 328 -10.92 6.42 -12.49
C LEU A 328 -9.81 7.33 -13.02
N ALA A 329 -8.79 7.63 -12.21
CA ALA A 329 -7.67 8.47 -12.63
C ALA A 329 -6.89 7.88 -13.80
N ILE A 330 -6.87 6.55 -13.93
CA ILE A 330 -6.14 5.83 -15.00
C ILE A 330 -7.01 5.58 -16.23
N ILE A 331 -8.27 5.15 -16.07
CA ILE A 331 -9.17 4.89 -17.21
C ILE A 331 -9.71 6.21 -17.79
N GLY A 332 -9.90 7.21 -16.95
CA GLY A 332 -10.56 8.46 -17.34
C GLY A 332 -12.08 8.39 -17.26
N PHE A 333 -12.70 9.45 -17.73
CA PHE A 333 -14.14 9.65 -17.76
C PHE A 333 -14.56 9.82 -19.23
N GLU A 334 -15.42 8.95 -19.72
CA GLU A 334 -16.04 9.11 -21.05
C GLU A 334 -17.34 9.89 -20.98
#